data_b1ff7965baf05618cf184d6b50d2c602
#
_entry.id   b1ff7965baf05618cf184d6b50d2c602
#
_cell.length_a   1.000
_cell.length_b   1.000
_cell.length_c   1.000
_cell.angle_alpha   90.00
_cell.angle_beta   90.00
_cell.angle_gamma   90.00
#
_symmetry.space_group_name_H-M   'P 1'
#
loop_
_entity.id
_entity.type
_entity.pdbx_description
1 polymer ?
#
loop_
_entity_poly.entity_id
_entity_poly.type
_entity_poly.pdbx_seq_one_letter_code
_entity_poly.pdbx_strand_id
1 'polypeptide(L)'
;NSFNENHIRNHMQRIEELPFDSVRKLMSTKYYIHNVPTVLTKGAVDVLLDRCSFIRDNDGVRKINSSDIDSIKQQNEVFSRKGQRVLAFAYKECHEPLNFENENDFIFIGLISMIDPPRPEAVQAVKDARRAGIMPVMITGDHKITASAIAEAIGIFRQGDIADRKSTR
;
A
#
# COMPACT_ATOMS: atom_id res chain seq x y z
N ASN A 1 -7.20 -12.98 -20.83
CA ASN A 1 -6.11 -12.12 -21.27
C ASN A 1 -5.06 -12.11 -20.17
N SER A 2 -4.02 -12.94 -20.31
CA SER A 2 -2.85 -12.85 -19.42
C SER A 2 -2.05 -11.61 -19.84
N PHE A 3 -2.00 -10.62 -18.94
CA PHE A 3 -1.07 -9.50 -19.11
C PHE A 3 0.36 -10.06 -19.05
N ASN A 4 1.08 -9.98 -20.15
CA ASN A 4 2.48 -10.37 -20.18
C ASN A 4 3.33 -9.15 -19.80
N GLU A 5 3.93 -9.20 -18.61
CA GLU A 5 4.77 -8.13 -18.06
C GLU A 5 5.90 -7.73 -19.03
N ASN A 6 6.53 -8.69 -19.67
CA ASN A 6 7.59 -8.43 -20.65
C ASN A 6 7.09 -7.65 -21.87
N HIS A 7 5.86 -7.94 -22.31
CA HIS A 7 5.26 -7.19 -23.42
C HIS A 7 5.01 -5.73 -23.04
N ILE A 8 4.50 -5.49 -21.82
CA ILE A 8 4.27 -4.13 -21.31
C ILE A 8 5.59 -3.39 -21.18
N ARG A 9 6.61 -3.98 -20.56
CA ARG A 9 7.94 -3.37 -20.37
C ARG A 9 8.61 -3.00 -21.69
N ASN A 10 8.45 -3.82 -22.72
CA ASN A 10 9.05 -3.56 -24.03
C ASN A 10 8.33 -2.45 -24.83
N HIS A 11 7.05 -2.17 -24.53
CA HIS A 11 6.26 -1.16 -25.22
C HIS A 11 6.09 0.14 -24.44
N MET A 12 6.46 0.16 -23.14
CA MET A 12 6.36 1.33 -22.29
C MET A 12 7.77 1.75 -21.82
N GLN A 13 8.35 2.69 -22.55
CA GLN A 13 9.64 3.25 -22.14
C GLN A 13 9.49 4.16 -20.93
N ARG A 14 10.20 3.82 -19.85
CA ARG A 14 10.29 4.69 -18.66
C ARG A 14 11.16 5.90 -19.00
N ILE A 15 10.64 7.09 -18.73
CA ILE A 15 11.29 8.37 -19.02
C ILE A 15 12.01 8.88 -17.78
N GLU A 16 11.28 8.92 -16.65
CA GLU A 16 11.75 9.49 -15.38
C GLU A 16 11.23 8.66 -14.21
N GLU A 17 11.92 8.78 -13.06
CA GLU A 17 11.53 8.11 -11.82
C GLU A 17 11.88 8.99 -10.62
N LEU A 18 10.94 9.11 -9.69
CA LEU A 18 11.18 9.50 -8.31
C LEU A 18 11.05 8.24 -7.45
N PRO A 19 12.18 7.69 -6.98
CA PRO A 19 12.20 6.46 -6.19
C PRO A 19 11.37 6.60 -4.92
N PHE A 20 11.00 5.47 -4.31
CA PHE A 20 10.33 5.49 -3.02
C PHE A 20 11.18 6.20 -1.97
N ASP A 21 10.54 7.10 -1.26
CA ASP A 21 11.10 7.79 -0.10
C ASP A 21 10.20 7.58 1.11
N SER A 22 10.79 7.23 2.26
CA SER A 22 10.07 6.86 3.48
C SER A 22 9.37 8.05 4.16
N VAL A 23 9.85 9.27 3.95
CA VAL A 23 9.23 10.49 4.46
C VAL A 23 8.03 10.85 3.59
N ARG A 24 8.23 10.84 2.27
CA ARG A 24 7.21 11.11 1.26
C ARG A 24 6.19 9.98 1.14
N LYS A 25 6.59 8.73 1.41
CA LYS A 25 5.79 7.49 1.32
C LYS A 25 5.18 7.23 -0.07
N LEU A 26 5.76 7.79 -1.10
CA LEU A 26 5.33 7.66 -2.49
C LEU A 26 6.50 7.20 -3.37
N MET A 27 6.15 6.61 -4.51
CA MET A 27 7.03 6.34 -5.64
C MET A 27 6.30 6.74 -6.92
N SER A 28 6.96 7.53 -7.76
CA SER A 28 6.39 7.99 -9.04
C SER A 28 7.30 7.63 -10.20
N THR A 29 6.70 7.19 -11.28
CA THR A 29 7.39 6.85 -12.53
C THR A 29 6.66 7.48 -13.70
N LYS A 30 7.41 7.97 -14.68
CA LYS A 30 6.84 8.59 -15.88
C LYS A 30 7.11 7.76 -17.10
N TYR A 31 6.08 7.54 -17.89
CA TYR A 31 6.09 6.74 -19.13
C TYR A 31 5.37 7.47 -20.25
N TYR A 32 5.67 7.10 -21.48
CA TYR A 32 4.77 7.37 -22.59
C TYR A 32 3.69 6.29 -22.65
N ILE A 33 2.43 6.67 -22.43
CA ILE A 33 1.26 5.81 -22.55
C ILE A 33 0.42 6.36 -23.69
N HIS A 34 0.27 5.61 -24.77
CA HIS A 34 -0.38 6.08 -26.00
C HIS A 34 0.17 7.42 -26.52
N ASN A 35 1.49 7.59 -26.47
CA ASN A 35 2.22 8.82 -26.81
C ASN A 35 1.93 10.03 -25.89
N VAL A 36 1.28 9.83 -24.76
CA VAL A 36 1.06 10.87 -23.75
C VAL A 36 2.00 10.64 -22.56
N PRO A 37 2.80 11.64 -22.16
CA PRO A 37 3.66 11.52 -20.99
C PRO A 37 2.80 11.44 -19.73
N THR A 38 2.81 10.28 -19.09
CA THR A 38 1.94 9.94 -17.96
C THR A 38 2.76 9.55 -16.75
N VAL A 39 2.48 10.17 -15.63
CA VAL A 39 3.05 9.83 -14.32
C VAL A 39 2.15 8.83 -13.64
N LEU A 40 2.73 7.71 -13.24
CA LEU A 40 2.10 6.66 -12.43
C LEU A 40 2.68 6.74 -11.03
N THR A 41 1.83 6.91 -10.03
CA THR A 41 2.25 7.04 -8.63
C THR A 41 1.58 5.97 -7.78
N LYS A 42 2.38 5.39 -6.87
CA LYS A 42 1.90 4.46 -5.84
C LYS A 42 2.45 4.82 -4.47
N GLY A 43 1.73 4.49 -3.42
CA GLY A 43 2.20 4.71 -2.07
C GLY A 43 1.14 4.57 -0.98
N ALA A 44 1.41 5.19 0.17
CA ALA A 44 0.50 5.16 1.30
C ALA A 44 -0.83 5.82 0.95
N VAL A 45 -1.91 5.16 1.38
CA VAL A 45 -3.29 5.55 1.00
C VAL A 45 -3.62 6.96 1.44
N ASP A 46 -3.29 7.32 2.68
CA ASP A 46 -3.50 8.63 3.27
C ASP A 46 -2.78 9.73 2.46
N VAL A 47 -1.50 9.52 2.21
CA VAL A 47 -0.65 10.51 1.54
C VAL A 47 -1.04 10.70 0.07
N LEU A 48 -1.30 9.60 -0.65
CA LEU A 48 -1.64 9.70 -2.08
C LEU A 48 -3.04 10.27 -2.27
N LEU A 49 -3.98 9.93 -1.40
CA LEU A 49 -5.36 10.42 -1.47
C LEU A 49 -5.45 11.94 -1.29
N ASP A 50 -4.63 12.51 -0.40
CA ASP A 50 -4.56 13.96 -0.19
C ASP A 50 -3.99 14.72 -1.40
N ARG A 51 -3.35 14.00 -2.35
CA ARG A 51 -2.79 14.55 -3.60
C ARG A 51 -3.67 14.28 -4.82
N CYS A 52 -4.83 13.65 -4.64
CA CYS A 52 -5.78 13.35 -5.70
C CYS A 52 -6.88 14.40 -5.77
N SER A 53 -7.02 15.04 -6.92
CA SER A 53 -8.14 15.95 -7.22
C SER A 53 -9.27 15.26 -7.99
N PHE A 54 -8.99 14.10 -8.57
CA PHE A 54 -9.89 13.34 -9.42
C PHE A 54 -9.90 11.86 -9.04
N ILE A 55 -10.96 11.18 -9.46
CA ILE A 55 -11.12 9.72 -9.35
C ILE A 55 -11.58 9.17 -10.70
N ARG A 56 -11.10 7.98 -11.05
CA ARG A 56 -11.57 7.21 -12.20
C ARG A 56 -12.53 6.13 -11.73
N ASP A 57 -13.74 6.16 -12.26
CA ASP A 57 -14.74 5.12 -12.08
C ASP A 57 -15.17 4.51 -13.43
N ASN A 58 -16.25 3.75 -13.44
CA ASN A 58 -16.74 3.09 -14.66
C ASN A 58 -17.24 4.08 -15.73
N ASP A 59 -17.65 5.27 -15.31
CA ASP A 59 -18.21 6.31 -16.19
C ASP A 59 -17.13 7.29 -16.69
N GLY A 60 -15.90 7.17 -16.17
CA GLY A 60 -14.77 7.98 -16.59
C GLY A 60 -14.01 8.66 -15.47
N VAL A 61 -13.47 9.85 -15.74
CA VAL A 61 -12.73 10.65 -14.76
C VAL A 61 -13.61 11.81 -14.30
N ARG A 62 -13.77 11.95 -13.00
CA ARG A 62 -14.51 13.06 -12.36
C ARG A 62 -13.77 13.59 -11.15
N LYS A 63 -14.18 14.74 -10.64
CA LYS A 63 -13.66 15.26 -9.36
C LYS A 63 -13.98 14.30 -8.24
N ILE A 64 -12.97 14.07 -7.37
CA ILE A 64 -13.14 13.28 -6.15
C ILE A 64 -13.96 14.11 -5.14
N ASN A 65 -14.83 13.46 -4.41
CA ASN A 65 -15.66 14.08 -3.37
C ASN A 65 -15.42 13.42 -1.99
N SER A 66 -15.99 14.00 -0.93
CA SER A 66 -15.82 13.51 0.44
C SER A 66 -16.33 12.07 0.62
N SER A 67 -17.41 11.70 -0.03
CA SER A 67 -17.96 10.34 0.06
C SER A 67 -17.01 9.29 -0.57
N ASP A 68 -16.34 9.66 -1.68
CA ASP A 68 -15.32 8.80 -2.28
C ASP A 68 -14.15 8.59 -1.32
N ILE A 69 -13.67 9.68 -0.73
CA ILE A 69 -12.55 9.67 0.23
C ILE A 69 -12.89 8.79 1.43
N ASP A 70 -14.09 8.95 1.99
CA ASP A 70 -14.53 8.15 3.14
C ASP A 70 -14.64 6.67 2.79
N SER A 71 -15.18 6.35 1.62
CA SER A 71 -15.29 4.97 1.12
C SER A 71 -13.92 4.32 0.93
N ILE A 72 -12.96 5.05 0.37
CA ILE A 72 -11.58 4.57 0.16
C ILE A 72 -10.88 4.33 1.51
N LYS A 73 -11.03 5.28 2.46
CA LYS A 73 -10.47 5.13 3.81
C LYS A 73 -11.08 3.95 4.55
N GLN A 74 -12.38 3.76 4.46
CA GLN A 74 -13.07 2.63 5.05
C GLN A 74 -12.58 1.29 4.45
N GLN A 75 -12.43 1.22 3.12
CA GLN A 75 -11.93 0.02 2.47
C GLN A 75 -10.48 -0.29 2.86
N ASN A 76 -9.64 0.74 2.96
CA ASN A 76 -8.28 0.61 3.48
C ASN A 76 -8.26 0.03 4.91
N GLU A 77 -9.14 0.51 5.77
CA GLU A 77 -9.26 0.00 7.15
C GLU A 77 -9.70 -1.48 7.17
N VAL A 78 -10.67 -1.87 6.34
CA VAL A 78 -11.12 -3.27 6.20
C VAL A 78 -9.96 -4.18 5.81
N PHE A 79 -9.13 -3.79 4.84
CA PHE A 79 -7.96 -4.57 4.44
C PHE A 79 -6.89 -4.60 5.54
N SER A 80 -6.61 -3.46 6.18
CA SER A 80 -5.62 -3.37 7.25
C SER A 80 -5.99 -4.21 8.47
N ARG A 81 -7.28 -4.27 8.83
CA ARG A 81 -7.79 -5.15 9.91
C ARG A 81 -7.58 -6.64 9.61
N LYS A 82 -7.51 -7.02 8.34
CA LYS A 82 -7.18 -8.39 7.90
C LYS A 82 -5.67 -8.65 7.83
N GLY A 83 -4.83 -7.76 8.33
CA GLY A 83 -3.38 -7.87 8.27
C GLY A 83 -2.79 -7.64 6.88
N GLN A 84 -3.54 -7.02 5.97
CA GLN A 84 -3.09 -6.75 4.62
C GLN A 84 -2.36 -5.41 4.54
N ARG A 85 -1.26 -5.38 3.78
CA ARG A 85 -0.59 -4.14 3.40
C ARG A 85 -1.33 -3.55 2.19
N VAL A 86 -1.70 -2.28 2.26
CA VAL A 86 -2.47 -1.61 1.21
C VAL A 86 -1.62 -0.53 0.55
N LEU A 87 -1.63 -0.50 -0.77
CA LEU A 87 -1.07 0.58 -1.58
C LEU A 87 -2.18 1.24 -2.39
N ALA A 88 -2.17 2.56 -2.44
CA ALA A 88 -2.96 3.34 -3.36
C ALA A 88 -2.22 3.54 -4.68
N PHE A 89 -2.98 3.68 -5.76
CA PHE A 89 -2.49 3.93 -7.11
C PHE A 89 -3.23 5.09 -7.73
N ALA A 90 -2.47 5.98 -8.37
CA ALA A 90 -3.00 7.12 -9.08
C ALA A 90 -2.14 7.45 -10.30
N TYR A 91 -2.67 8.25 -11.22
CA TYR A 91 -1.93 8.71 -12.38
C TYR A 91 -2.31 10.14 -12.74
N LYS A 92 -1.49 10.78 -13.57
CA LYS A 92 -1.83 12.01 -14.27
C LYS A 92 -1.03 12.16 -15.55
N GLU A 93 -1.55 12.91 -16.51
CA GLU A 93 -0.78 13.40 -17.64
C GLU A 93 0.14 14.54 -17.17
N CYS A 94 1.42 14.51 -17.56
CA CYS A 94 2.39 15.50 -17.12
C CYS A 94 3.47 15.69 -18.19
N HIS A 95 3.48 16.85 -18.83
CA HIS A 95 4.47 17.21 -19.84
C HIS A 95 5.76 17.78 -19.22
N GLU A 96 5.66 18.31 -18.01
CA GLU A 96 6.79 18.89 -17.27
C GLU A 96 7.71 17.79 -16.71
N PRO A 97 8.99 18.10 -16.43
CA PRO A 97 9.88 17.19 -15.71
C PRO A 97 9.28 16.75 -14.38
N LEU A 98 9.44 15.47 -14.04
CA LEU A 98 8.93 14.91 -12.81
C LEU A 98 9.76 15.41 -11.61
N ASN A 99 9.11 16.07 -10.65
CA ASN A 99 9.72 16.55 -9.42
C ASN A 99 8.75 16.43 -8.24
N PHE A 100 9.21 16.67 -7.02
CA PHE A 100 8.41 16.55 -5.80
C PHE A 100 7.28 17.59 -5.71
N GLU A 101 7.44 18.75 -6.34
CA GLU A 101 6.46 19.84 -6.27
C GLU A 101 5.25 19.57 -7.15
N ASN A 102 5.45 18.80 -8.24
CA ASN A 102 4.36 18.49 -9.17
C ASN A 102 3.70 17.12 -8.91
N GLU A 103 3.95 16.49 -7.77
CA GLU A 103 3.25 15.28 -7.33
C GLU A 103 1.89 15.60 -6.67
N ASN A 104 1.00 16.24 -7.40
CA ASN A 104 -0.35 16.62 -6.99
C ASN A 104 -1.33 16.49 -8.18
N ASP A 105 -2.60 16.79 -7.96
CA ASP A 105 -3.68 16.74 -8.96
C ASP A 105 -3.79 15.39 -9.67
N PHE A 106 -3.55 14.32 -8.93
CA PHE A 106 -3.65 12.98 -9.46
C PHE A 106 -5.11 12.54 -9.66
N ILE A 107 -5.28 11.60 -10.57
CA ILE A 107 -6.49 10.83 -10.78
C ILE A 107 -6.33 9.52 -10.01
N PHE A 108 -7.09 9.32 -8.93
CA PHE A 108 -7.08 8.08 -8.16
C PHE A 108 -7.64 6.92 -9.00
N ILE A 109 -6.96 5.78 -8.97
CA ILE A 109 -7.36 4.56 -9.70
C ILE A 109 -7.97 3.53 -8.76
N GLY A 110 -7.33 3.28 -7.60
CA GLY A 110 -7.76 2.24 -6.71
C GLY A 110 -6.71 1.81 -5.68
N LEU A 111 -7.06 0.76 -4.95
CA LEU A 111 -6.23 0.15 -3.92
C LEU A 111 -5.82 -1.26 -4.36
N ILE A 112 -4.60 -1.64 -4.03
CA ILE A 112 -4.12 -3.02 -4.09
C ILE A 112 -3.74 -3.44 -2.68
N SER A 113 -4.34 -4.52 -2.19
CA SER A 113 -3.98 -5.12 -0.92
C SER A 113 -3.10 -6.35 -1.13
N MET A 114 -2.09 -6.48 -0.29
CA MET A 114 -1.14 -7.58 -0.30
C MET A 114 -1.08 -8.21 1.08
N ILE A 115 -0.98 -9.52 1.14
CA ILE A 115 -0.72 -10.25 2.36
C ILE A 115 0.60 -11.02 2.18
N ASP A 116 1.45 -10.94 3.18
CA ASP A 116 2.60 -11.84 3.33
C ASP A 116 2.21 -12.84 4.42
N PRO A 117 1.68 -14.02 4.06
CA PRO A 117 1.19 -14.96 5.04
C PRO A 117 2.36 -15.48 5.88
N PRO A 118 2.17 -15.66 7.19
CA PRO A 118 3.16 -16.32 8.02
C PRO A 118 3.52 -17.69 7.45
N ARG A 119 4.79 -18.06 7.56
CA ARG A 119 5.20 -19.41 7.15
C ARG A 119 4.43 -20.45 7.97
N PRO A 120 3.98 -21.55 7.37
CA PRO A 120 3.25 -22.60 8.09
C PRO A 120 3.98 -23.12 9.33
N GLU A 121 5.33 -23.19 9.24
CA GLU A 121 6.20 -23.64 10.31
C GLU A 121 6.20 -22.70 11.53
N ALA A 122 5.91 -21.41 11.32
CA ALA A 122 5.88 -20.43 12.41
C ALA A 122 4.79 -20.74 13.44
N VAL A 123 3.63 -21.20 13.01
CA VAL A 123 2.52 -21.60 13.89
C VAL A 123 2.95 -22.77 14.79
N GLN A 124 3.62 -23.75 14.22
CA GLN A 124 4.09 -24.91 14.98
C GLN A 124 5.23 -24.51 15.95
N ALA A 125 6.19 -23.71 15.49
CA ALA A 125 7.29 -23.20 16.32
C ALA A 125 6.79 -22.40 17.53
N VAL A 126 5.77 -21.55 17.36
CA VAL A 126 5.15 -20.82 18.47
C VAL A 126 4.50 -21.77 19.48
N LYS A 127 3.80 -22.81 19.00
CA LYS A 127 3.20 -23.82 19.88
C LYS A 127 4.25 -24.57 20.69
N ASP A 128 5.35 -24.98 20.05
CA ASP A 128 6.41 -25.75 20.71
C ASP A 128 7.18 -24.88 21.70
N ALA A 129 7.49 -23.62 21.36
CA ALA A 129 8.07 -22.65 22.29
C ALA A 129 7.20 -22.48 23.56
N ARG A 130 5.89 -22.31 23.39
CA ARG A 130 4.97 -22.20 24.53
C ARG A 130 4.91 -23.46 25.39
N ARG A 131 4.96 -24.66 24.79
CA ARG A 131 5.03 -25.93 25.51
C ARG A 131 6.31 -26.04 26.34
N ALA A 132 7.41 -25.50 25.84
CA ALA A 132 8.67 -25.42 26.55
C ALA A 132 8.75 -24.30 27.60
N GLY A 133 7.65 -23.59 27.87
CA GLY A 133 7.62 -22.47 28.82
C GLY A 133 8.23 -21.17 28.29
N ILE A 134 8.54 -21.10 26.99
CA ILE A 134 9.08 -19.89 26.36
C ILE A 134 7.94 -18.99 25.94
N MET A 135 8.02 -17.70 26.25
CA MET A 135 7.07 -16.69 25.81
C MET A 135 7.55 -16.06 24.51
N PRO A 136 6.94 -16.40 23.35
CA PRO A 136 7.29 -15.76 22.09
C PRO A 136 6.78 -14.30 22.06
N VAL A 137 7.64 -13.38 21.57
CA VAL A 137 7.34 -11.96 21.42
C VAL A 137 7.53 -11.57 19.97
N MET A 138 6.56 -10.85 19.41
CA MET A 138 6.65 -10.32 18.04
C MET A 138 7.18 -8.89 18.06
N ILE A 139 8.26 -8.64 17.32
CA ILE A 139 8.81 -7.31 17.08
C ILE A 139 8.76 -7.05 15.58
N THR A 140 8.10 -5.96 15.18
CA THR A 140 7.91 -5.61 13.76
C THR A 140 7.84 -4.11 13.58
N GLY A 141 8.21 -3.64 12.38
CA GLY A 141 8.01 -2.26 11.92
C GLY A 141 6.62 -2.01 11.33
N ASP A 142 5.76 -3.04 11.24
CA ASP A 142 4.43 -2.92 10.67
C ASP A 142 3.48 -2.10 11.55
N HIS A 143 2.40 -1.62 10.95
CA HIS A 143 1.35 -0.94 11.69
C HIS A 143 0.73 -1.89 12.73
N LYS A 144 0.39 -1.35 13.92
CA LYS A 144 -0.14 -2.12 15.06
C LYS A 144 -1.27 -3.10 14.67
N ILE A 145 -2.22 -2.65 13.87
CA ILE A 145 -3.38 -3.47 13.44
C ILE A 145 -2.92 -4.68 12.64
N THR A 146 -2.03 -4.47 11.66
CA THR A 146 -1.44 -5.54 10.84
C THR A 146 -0.63 -6.52 11.69
N ALA A 147 0.23 -5.99 12.56
CA ALA A 147 1.05 -6.78 13.45
C ALA A 147 0.21 -7.65 14.41
N SER A 148 -0.86 -7.08 14.99
CA SER A 148 -1.76 -7.82 15.87
C SER A 148 -2.48 -8.95 15.13
N ALA A 149 -2.97 -8.72 13.91
CA ALA A 149 -3.64 -9.74 13.11
C ALA A 149 -2.69 -10.90 12.76
N ILE A 150 -1.44 -10.62 12.41
CA ILE A 150 -0.42 -11.63 12.14
C ILE A 150 -0.06 -12.39 13.42
N ALA A 151 0.17 -11.69 14.53
CA ALA A 151 0.51 -12.30 15.81
C ALA A 151 -0.61 -13.21 16.34
N GLU A 152 -1.88 -12.85 16.10
CA GLU A 152 -3.04 -13.68 16.42
C GLU A 152 -3.08 -14.93 15.53
N ALA A 153 -2.87 -14.78 14.23
CA ALA A 153 -2.87 -15.88 13.27
C ALA A 153 -1.82 -16.96 13.59
N ILE A 154 -0.64 -16.57 14.09
CA ILE A 154 0.43 -17.52 14.48
C ILE A 154 0.38 -17.94 15.95
N GLY A 155 -0.56 -17.40 16.75
CA GLY A 155 -0.76 -17.78 18.15
C GLY A 155 0.17 -17.10 19.16
N ILE A 156 0.89 -16.05 18.76
CA ILE A 156 1.64 -15.18 19.69
C ILE A 156 0.70 -14.32 20.51
N PHE A 157 -0.30 -13.71 19.86
CA PHE A 157 -1.26 -12.81 20.49
C PHE A 157 -2.54 -13.56 20.85
N ARG A 158 -3.08 -13.32 22.07
CA ARG A 158 -4.33 -13.87 22.55
C ARG A 158 -5.23 -12.76 23.09
N GLN A 159 -6.50 -13.02 23.22
CA GLN A 159 -7.44 -12.10 23.83
C GLN A 159 -6.99 -11.75 25.26
N GLY A 160 -6.72 -10.46 25.52
CA GLY A 160 -6.20 -9.96 26.78
C GLY A 160 -4.69 -9.62 26.77
N ASP A 161 -3.96 -10.02 25.74
CA ASP A 161 -2.56 -9.63 25.59
C ASP A 161 -2.42 -8.15 25.18
N ILE A 162 -1.26 -7.54 25.53
CA ILE A 162 -1.00 -6.13 25.25
C ILE A 162 -0.15 -6.03 23.97
N ALA A 163 -0.65 -5.27 23.00
CA ALA A 163 0.14 -4.82 21.85
C ALA A 163 0.55 -3.35 22.05
N ASP A 164 1.83 -3.08 22.24
CA ASP A 164 2.36 -1.74 22.41
C ASP A 164 3.14 -1.28 21.18
N ARG A 165 3.04 0.02 20.86
CA ARG A 165 3.84 0.67 19.82
C ARG A 165 5.02 1.34 20.52
N LYS A 166 6.19 0.67 20.57
CA LYS A 166 7.42 1.37 20.93
C LYS A 166 7.71 2.43 19.88
N SER A 167 7.58 3.69 20.26
CA SER A 167 8.12 4.81 19.52
C SER A 167 9.64 4.68 19.57
N THR A 168 10.27 4.32 18.46
CA THR A 168 11.71 4.55 18.29
C THR A 168 11.91 6.06 18.24
N ARG A 169 12.48 6.62 19.31
CA ARG A 169 13.09 7.95 19.29
C ARG A 169 14.40 7.90 18.51
#